data_d3d3c629e86950ea113eb35df87dd5ae
#
_entry.id   d3d3c629e86950ea113eb35df87dd5ae
#
_cell.length_a   1.000
_cell.length_b   1.000
_cell.length_c   1.000
_cell.angle_alpha   90.00
_cell.angle_beta   90.00
_cell.angle_gamma   90.00
#
_symmetry.space_group_name_H-M   'P 1'
#
loop_
_entity.id
_entity.type
_entity.pdbx_description
1 polymer ?
#
loop_
_entity_poly.entity_id
_entity_poly.type
_entity_poly.pdbx_seq_one_letter_code
_entity_poly.pdbx_strand_id
1 'polypeptide(L)'
;MPIITIFPGTFCNEDVVLRELIAHTGYKPVTDSDLTDAAARLSGIEASKISRAFVSRTSIFNKFTHEKERSIAYLKLALAEKLTDDNLLLSGFSGHLIPKAISHILRICLIADMSFRIALAAKAKGISEKEAAKWIHRQDEDCAAWIHELFNLADPWSPVLYDMILPMNKTNTTEAIQLILDNLKKDVLQQTESSRKTVDDFCLSAQVEVALANEGHQVGVSAANGAVTLTINKNVLMLSRLEQELKSIAEIVPGVKIIETCVGKGFHQSDIYRKFDFEVPSKVLLVDDEREFVQTLSERLILRDMGSAVAFDGESALKLVHEEEPEVMILDLKMPGIDGIEVLRRVKETQPGIEVIILTGHGSETDRETCMNLGAFAYLQKPVDIDILSDTLKKANEKIQIRKKKTGVA
;
A
#
# COMPACT_ATOMS: atom_id res chain seq x y z
N MET A 1 18.67 -20.51 13.70
CA MET A 1 17.72 -20.65 14.84
C MET A 1 16.34 -20.19 14.40
N PRO A 2 15.24 -20.60 15.10
CA PRO A 2 13.88 -20.17 14.73
C PRO A 2 13.73 -18.64 14.71
N ILE A 3 12.81 -18.18 13.89
CA ILE A 3 12.36 -16.77 13.88
C ILE A 3 11.00 -16.71 14.55
N ILE A 4 10.71 -15.64 15.27
CA ILE A 4 9.43 -15.42 15.91
C ILE A 4 8.70 -14.31 15.18
N THR A 5 7.42 -14.49 14.88
CA THR A 5 6.54 -13.41 14.46
C THR A 5 5.40 -13.28 15.46
N ILE A 6 5.13 -12.05 15.90
CA ILE A 6 4.03 -11.74 16.81
C ILE A 6 3.08 -10.74 16.13
N PHE A 7 1.84 -11.16 15.97
CA PHE A 7 0.75 -10.29 15.55
C PHE A 7 -0.16 -10.04 16.75
N PRO A 8 -0.10 -8.87 17.36
CA PRO A 8 -0.89 -8.57 18.53
C PRO A 8 -2.25 -7.98 18.15
N GLY A 9 -3.30 -8.42 18.84
CA GLY A 9 -4.44 -7.55 19.05
C GLY A 9 -3.98 -6.36 19.91
N THR A 10 -4.40 -5.18 19.54
CA THR A 10 -3.96 -3.95 20.22
C THR A 10 -4.35 -3.97 21.69
N PHE A 11 -3.45 -3.61 22.59
CA PHE A 11 -3.62 -3.68 24.06
C PHE A 11 -3.84 -5.09 24.61
N CYS A 12 -3.06 -6.05 24.10
CA CYS A 12 -2.97 -7.40 24.64
C CYS A 12 -1.68 -7.64 25.44
N ASN A 13 -1.12 -6.63 26.10
CA ASN A 13 0.18 -6.66 26.81
C ASN A 13 1.38 -6.97 25.91
N GLU A 14 1.27 -6.67 24.62
CA GLU A 14 2.27 -6.95 23.60
C GLU A 14 3.65 -6.38 23.94
N ASP A 15 3.72 -5.14 24.41
CA ASP A 15 5.00 -4.47 24.76
C ASP A 15 5.75 -5.22 25.85
N VAL A 16 5.03 -5.77 26.83
CA VAL A 16 5.64 -6.54 27.93
C VAL A 16 6.14 -7.88 27.40
N VAL A 17 5.33 -8.57 26.60
CA VAL A 17 5.71 -9.86 26.00
C VAL A 17 6.93 -9.70 25.10
N LEU A 18 6.97 -8.70 24.24
CA LEU A 18 8.09 -8.44 23.34
C LEU A 18 9.37 -8.16 24.12
N ARG A 19 9.32 -7.25 25.10
CA ARG A 19 10.49 -6.89 25.94
C ARG A 19 11.06 -8.09 26.67
N GLU A 20 10.21 -8.88 27.31
CA GLU A 20 10.64 -10.06 28.06
C GLU A 20 11.19 -11.17 27.15
N LEU A 21 10.58 -11.39 25.99
CA LEU A 21 11.10 -12.34 24.99
C LEU A 21 12.49 -11.93 24.51
N ILE A 22 12.71 -10.66 24.20
CA ILE A 22 14.02 -10.12 23.82
C ILE A 22 15.04 -10.39 24.95
N ALA A 23 14.66 -10.11 26.21
CA ALA A 23 15.53 -10.33 27.36
C ALA A 23 15.94 -11.82 27.53
N HIS A 24 15.01 -12.76 27.27
CA HIS A 24 15.27 -14.20 27.42
C HIS A 24 15.98 -14.83 26.22
N THR A 25 15.72 -14.33 25.01
CA THR A 25 16.23 -14.96 23.77
C THR A 25 17.44 -14.25 23.18
N GLY A 26 17.63 -12.97 23.47
CA GLY A 26 18.60 -12.12 22.81
C GLY A 26 18.27 -11.85 21.32
N TYR A 27 17.03 -12.11 20.89
CA TYR A 27 16.62 -11.92 19.52
C TYR A 27 16.58 -10.44 19.14
N LYS A 28 16.91 -10.16 17.88
CA LYS A 28 16.87 -8.80 17.33
C LYS A 28 15.43 -8.42 17.01
N PRO A 29 14.88 -7.36 17.61
CA PRO A 29 13.55 -6.89 17.25
C PRO A 29 13.54 -6.30 15.83
N VAL A 30 12.46 -6.57 15.11
CA VAL A 30 12.15 -5.98 13.81
C VAL A 30 10.67 -5.59 13.82
N THR A 31 10.39 -4.31 13.62
CA THR A 31 9.05 -3.74 13.61
C THR A 31 8.58 -3.44 12.18
N ASP A 32 7.29 -3.18 12.01
CA ASP A 32 6.76 -2.68 10.74
C ASP A 32 7.42 -1.36 10.30
N SER A 33 7.81 -0.49 11.27
CA SER A 33 8.53 0.74 10.98
C SER A 33 9.91 0.47 10.38
N ASP A 34 10.67 -0.49 10.95
CA ASP A 34 12.00 -0.87 10.44
C ASP A 34 11.92 -1.39 9.01
N LEU A 35 10.89 -2.20 8.71
CA LEU A 35 10.65 -2.74 7.36
C LEU A 35 10.15 -1.68 6.40
N THR A 36 9.30 -0.77 6.85
CA THR A 36 8.84 0.38 6.07
C THR A 36 10.01 1.28 5.68
N ASP A 37 10.90 1.58 6.61
CA ASP A 37 12.11 2.38 6.35
C ASP A 37 13.09 1.67 5.41
N ALA A 38 13.22 0.34 5.53
CA ALA A 38 14.01 -0.46 4.60
C ALA A 38 13.40 -0.46 3.19
N ALA A 39 12.09 -0.69 3.08
CA ALA A 39 11.36 -0.62 1.82
C ALA A 39 11.43 0.78 1.18
N ALA A 40 11.39 1.85 1.99
CA ALA A 40 11.55 3.23 1.52
C ALA A 40 12.95 3.46 0.90
N ARG A 41 14.01 2.95 1.53
CA ARG A 41 15.37 3.03 0.96
C ARG A 41 15.51 2.26 -0.35
N LEU A 42 14.87 1.11 -0.48
CA LEU A 42 14.91 0.29 -1.70
C LEU A 42 14.11 0.89 -2.85
N SER A 43 13.00 1.53 -2.55
CA SER A 43 12.02 1.98 -3.55
C SER A 43 12.16 3.46 -3.92
N GLY A 44 12.76 4.29 -3.05
CA GLY A 44 12.68 5.75 -3.13
C GLY A 44 11.30 6.33 -2.77
N ILE A 45 10.32 5.48 -2.38
CA ILE A 45 9.00 5.91 -1.92
C ILE A 45 9.11 6.36 -0.46
N GLU A 46 8.43 7.44 -0.08
CA GLU A 46 8.39 7.90 1.30
C GLU A 46 7.82 6.83 2.25
N ALA A 47 8.44 6.62 3.41
CA ALA A 47 8.01 5.64 4.40
C ALA A 47 6.55 5.83 4.83
N SER A 48 6.08 7.08 4.92
CA SER A 48 4.68 7.43 5.20
C SER A 48 3.68 6.87 4.18
N LYS A 49 4.08 6.78 2.91
CA LYS A 49 3.26 6.20 1.83
C LYS A 49 3.26 4.68 1.90
N ILE A 50 4.43 4.07 2.15
CA ILE A 50 4.52 2.61 2.30
C ILE A 50 3.71 2.12 3.49
N SER A 51 3.75 2.82 4.64
CA SER A 51 2.98 2.46 5.84
C SER A 51 1.46 2.47 5.62
N ARG A 52 0.97 3.23 4.64
CA ARG A 52 -0.45 3.20 4.24
C ARG A 52 -0.91 1.83 3.72
N ALA A 53 0.02 0.94 3.31
CA ALA A 53 -0.33 -0.42 2.92
C ALA A 53 -0.99 -1.22 4.05
N PHE A 54 -0.66 -0.91 5.32
CA PHE A 54 -1.21 -1.57 6.50
C PHE A 54 -2.57 -1.03 6.97
N VAL A 55 -3.05 0.07 6.39
CA VAL A 55 -4.28 0.73 6.82
C VAL A 55 -5.46 0.26 5.98
N SER A 56 -6.63 0.15 6.62
CA SER A 56 -7.88 -0.28 5.97
C SER A 56 -8.33 0.63 4.84
N ARG A 57 -8.03 1.93 4.95
CA ARG A 57 -8.39 2.92 3.95
C ARG A 57 -7.38 2.92 2.80
N THR A 58 -7.82 2.35 1.66
CA THR A 58 -7.06 2.42 0.41
C THR A 58 -7.37 3.73 -0.32
N SER A 59 -6.36 4.35 -0.94
CA SER A 59 -6.53 5.54 -1.78
C SER A 59 -7.56 5.29 -2.90
N ILE A 60 -8.40 6.27 -3.19
CA ILE A 60 -9.36 6.22 -4.30
C ILE A 60 -8.66 6.06 -5.67
N PHE A 61 -7.40 6.44 -5.73
CA PHE A 61 -6.56 6.30 -6.94
C PHE A 61 -5.87 4.95 -7.04
N ASN A 62 -5.88 4.11 -6.00
CA ASN A 62 -5.06 2.88 -5.97
C ASN A 62 -5.33 1.94 -7.15
N LYS A 63 -6.58 1.85 -7.62
CA LYS A 63 -6.94 1.04 -8.81
C LYS A 63 -6.25 1.50 -10.11
N PHE A 64 -5.67 2.70 -10.11
CA PHE A 64 -4.92 3.26 -11.23
C PHE A 64 -3.41 3.33 -10.96
N THR A 65 -3.02 3.54 -9.69
CA THR A 65 -1.61 3.75 -9.31
C THR A 65 -0.91 2.48 -8.86
N HIS A 66 -1.68 1.49 -8.40
CA HIS A 66 -1.16 0.27 -7.76
C HIS A 66 -0.14 0.56 -6.65
N GLU A 67 -0.28 1.72 -5.98
CA GLU A 67 0.67 2.16 -4.93
C GLU A 67 0.73 1.19 -3.75
N LYS A 68 -0.43 0.64 -3.35
CA LYS A 68 -0.52 -0.32 -2.25
C LYS A 68 0.22 -1.61 -2.60
N GLU A 69 -0.02 -2.15 -3.78
CA GLU A 69 0.58 -3.39 -4.27
C GLU A 69 2.10 -3.22 -4.47
N ARG A 70 2.52 -2.08 -5.02
CA ARG A 70 3.94 -1.74 -5.14
C ARG A 70 4.60 -1.62 -3.76
N SER A 71 3.94 -0.98 -2.80
CA SER A 71 4.42 -0.90 -1.41
C SER A 71 4.55 -2.28 -0.77
N ILE A 72 3.59 -3.18 -0.99
CA ILE A 72 3.63 -4.57 -0.50
C ILE A 72 4.81 -5.34 -1.15
N ALA A 73 5.07 -5.16 -2.45
CA ALA A 73 6.20 -5.80 -3.12
C ALA A 73 7.55 -5.39 -2.48
N TYR A 74 7.75 -4.10 -2.23
CA TYR A 74 8.95 -3.60 -1.56
C TYR A 74 9.04 -4.01 -0.08
N LEU A 75 7.91 -4.09 0.64
CA LEU A 75 7.87 -4.64 1.99
C LEU A 75 8.27 -6.13 2.02
N LYS A 76 7.81 -6.93 1.05
CA LYS A 76 8.22 -8.33 0.90
C LYS A 76 9.71 -8.44 0.62
N LEU A 77 10.27 -7.59 -0.25
CA LEU A 77 11.71 -7.60 -0.55
C LEU A 77 12.53 -7.25 0.69
N ALA A 78 12.20 -6.15 1.39
CA ALA A 78 12.86 -5.73 2.61
C ALA A 78 12.79 -6.82 3.71
N LEU A 79 11.64 -7.48 3.82
CA LEU A 79 11.44 -8.59 4.75
C LEU A 79 12.26 -9.82 4.34
N ALA A 80 12.27 -10.21 3.07
CA ALA A 80 13.02 -11.35 2.57
C ALA A 80 14.54 -11.20 2.82
N GLU A 81 15.08 -9.99 2.59
CA GLU A 81 16.46 -9.66 2.94
C GLU A 81 16.74 -9.81 4.44
N LYS A 82 15.79 -9.40 5.30
CA LYS A 82 15.93 -9.58 6.76
C LYS A 82 15.89 -11.03 7.19
N LEU A 83 15.08 -11.87 6.55
CA LEU A 83 14.95 -13.29 6.89
C LEU A 83 16.20 -14.12 6.56
N THR A 84 17.22 -13.55 5.91
CA THR A 84 18.54 -14.16 5.78
C THR A 84 19.31 -14.14 7.10
N ASP A 85 18.96 -13.25 8.03
CA ASP A 85 19.48 -13.20 9.40
C ASP A 85 18.75 -14.22 10.29
N ASP A 86 19.47 -14.73 11.28
CA ASP A 86 18.92 -15.59 12.33
C ASP A 86 18.48 -14.74 13.56
N ASN A 87 17.70 -15.35 14.46
CA ASN A 87 17.36 -14.78 15.76
C ASN A 87 16.55 -13.46 15.65
N LEU A 88 15.56 -13.45 14.81
CA LEU A 88 14.67 -12.31 14.64
C LEU A 88 13.39 -12.47 15.42
N LEU A 89 12.93 -11.37 16.02
CA LEU A 89 11.60 -11.21 16.61
C LEU A 89 10.86 -10.11 15.83
N LEU A 90 10.02 -10.52 14.90
CA LEU A 90 9.18 -9.60 14.13
C LEU A 90 7.89 -9.30 14.87
N SER A 91 7.47 -8.05 14.90
CA SER A 91 6.21 -7.63 15.50
C SER A 91 5.41 -6.74 14.56
N GLY A 92 4.13 -7.05 14.37
CA GLY A 92 3.20 -6.28 13.56
C GLY A 92 2.66 -7.02 12.33
N PHE A 93 2.24 -6.25 11.34
CA PHE A 93 1.55 -6.70 10.13
C PHE A 93 2.46 -7.47 9.16
N SER A 94 3.72 -7.08 9.06
CA SER A 94 4.66 -7.61 8.06
C SER A 94 4.96 -9.09 8.21
N GLY A 95 4.78 -9.66 9.42
CA GLY A 95 4.91 -11.09 9.66
C GLY A 95 4.03 -11.97 8.76
N HIS A 96 2.88 -11.45 8.32
CA HIS A 96 1.96 -12.15 7.42
C HIS A 96 2.44 -12.23 5.96
N LEU A 97 3.41 -11.42 5.58
CA LEU A 97 4.04 -11.50 4.25
C LEU A 97 4.95 -12.72 4.10
N ILE A 98 5.31 -13.38 5.20
CA ILE A 98 6.21 -14.54 5.21
C ILE A 98 5.46 -15.78 4.72
N PRO A 99 5.94 -16.46 3.66
CA PRO A 99 5.33 -17.69 3.18
C PRO A 99 5.25 -18.78 4.27
N LYS A 100 4.12 -19.50 4.33
CA LYS A 100 3.95 -20.60 5.29
C LYS A 100 4.92 -21.75 5.08
N ALA A 101 5.45 -21.89 3.88
CA ALA A 101 6.42 -22.91 3.53
C ALA A 101 7.76 -22.77 4.27
N ILE A 102 8.07 -21.57 4.82
CA ILE A 102 9.25 -21.36 5.66
C ILE A 102 8.96 -21.93 7.05
N SER A 103 9.44 -23.14 7.33
CA SER A 103 9.06 -23.94 8.49
C SER A 103 9.69 -23.51 9.82
N HIS A 104 10.83 -22.80 9.80
CA HIS A 104 11.55 -22.39 11.02
C HIS A 104 11.04 -21.04 11.60
N ILE A 105 9.75 -20.73 11.40
CA ILE A 105 9.10 -19.53 11.91
C ILE A 105 7.98 -19.93 12.85
N LEU A 106 8.00 -19.39 14.07
CA LEU A 106 6.92 -19.52 15.04
C LEU A 106 5.99 -18.30 14.91
N ARG A 107 4.77 -18.53 14.42
CA ARG A 107 3.77 -17.49 14.22
C ARG A 107 2.82 -17.42 15.41
N ILE A 108 2.87 -16.31 16.13
CA ILE A 108 2.12 -16.11 17.37
C ILE A 108 1.09 -14.99 17.19
N CYS A 109 -0.11 -15.22 17.66
CA CYS A 109 -1.15 -14.21 17.80
C CYS A 109 -1.41 -13.95 19.30
N LEU A 110 -1.38 -12.69 19.72
CA LEU A 110 -1.81 -12.26 21.03
C LEU A 110 -3.21 -11.67 20.93
N ILE A 111 -4.16 -12.21 21.67
CA ILE A 111 -5.56 -11.71 21.70
C ILE A 111 -6.00 -11.48 23.15
N ALA A 112 -7.07 -10.72 23.34
CA ALA A 112 -7.74 -10.59 24.63
C ALA A 112 -9.19 -10.13 24.42
N ASP A 113 -10.04 -10.37 25.44
CA ASP A 113 -11.41 -9.88 25.44
C ASP A 113 -11.45 -8.36 25.35
N MET A 114 -12.47 -7.80 24.71
CA MET A 114 -12.61 -6.37 24.47
C MET A 114 -12.59 -5.57 25.78
N SER A 115 -13.20 -6.05 26.85
CA SER A 115 -13.20 -5.41 28.17
C SER A 115 -11.78 -5.25 28.75
N PHE A 116 -10.95 -6.28 28.61
CA PHE A 116 -9.56 -6.25 29.02
C PHE A 116 -8.75 -5.21 28.23
N ARG A 117 -8.90 -5.22 26.90
CA ARG A 117 -8.22 -4.30 25.99
C ARG A 117 -8.62 -2.85 26.23
N ILE A 118 -9.92 -2.57 26.46
CA ILE A 118 -10.45 -1.24 26.77
C ILE A 118 -9.84 -0.72 28.07
N ALA A 119 -9.82 -1.54 29.14
CA ALA A 119 -9.27 -1.14 30.42
C ALA A 119 -7.78 -0.76 30.33
N LEU A 120 -6.99 -1.56 29.59
CA LEU A 120 -5.57 -1.27 29.33
C LEU A 120 -5.39 0.00 28.49
N ALA A 121 -6.17 0.16 27.41
CA ALA A 121 -6.10 1.32 26.53
C ALA A 121 -6.45 2.62 27.29
N ALA A 122 -7.53 2.61 28.05
CA ALA A 122 -7.97 3.76 28.84
C ALA A 122 -6.87 4.19 29.83
N LYS A 123 -6.27 3.21 30.53
CA LYS A 123 -5.17 3.46 31.47
C LYS A 123 -3.90 3.98 30.77
N ALA A 124 -3.50 3.36 29.67
CA ALA A 124 -2.24 3.69 28.98
C ALA A 124 -2.31 5.06 28.28
N LYS A 125 -3.46 5.41 27.71
CA LYS A 125 -3.66 6.65 26.95
C LYS A 125 -4.28 7.79 27.77
N GLY A 126 -4.80 7.53 28.98
CA GLY A 126 -5.51 8.52 29.80
C GLY A 126 -6.82 9.01 29.16
N ILE A 127 -7.52 8.14 28.45
CA ILE A 127 -8.77 8.42 27.72
C ILE A 127 -9.95 7.67 28.34
N SER A 128 -11.18 8.06 27.99
CA SER A 128 -12.37 7.35 28.44
C SER A 128 -12.49 5.96 27.80
N GLU A 129 -13.19 5.02 28.46
CA GLU A 129 -13.43 3.67 27.92
C GLU A 129 -14.15 3.71 26.56
N LYS A 130 -15.04 4.68 26.35
CA LYS A 130 -15.74 4.87 25.08
C LYS A 130 -14.79 5.28 23.95
N GLU A 131 -13.83 6.15 24.24
CA GLU A 131 -12.79 6.54 23.27
C GLU A 131 -11.80 5.40 23.01
N ALA A 132 -11.42 4.67 24.08
CA ALA A 132 -10.60 3.47 23.96
C ALA A 132 -11.24 2.40 23.07
N ALA A 133 -12.54 2.13 23.27
CA ALA A 133 -13.29 1.20 22.42
C ALA A 133 -13.29 1.61 20.94
N LYS A 134 -13.55 2.89 20.63
CA LYS A 134 -13.51 3.40 19.26
C LYS A 134 -12.11 3.28 18.64
N TRP A 135 -11.09 3.57 19.42
CA TRP A 135 -9.70 3.48 18.96
C TRP A 135 -9.33 2.03 18.63
N ILE A 136 -9.69 1.07 19.50
CA ILE A 136 -9.45 -0.35 19.31
C ILE A 136 -10.19 -0.86 18.07
N HIS A 137 -11.48 -0.52 17.88
CA HIS A 137 -12.23 -0.92 16.70
C HIS A 137 -11.57 -0.49 15.40
N ARG A 138 -11.08 0.75 15.34
CA ARG A 138 -10.37 1.23 14.15
C ARG A 138 -9.10 0.43 13.85
N GLN A 139 -8.34 0.05 14.88
CA GLN A 139 -7.14 -0.77 14.70
C GLN A 139 -7.51 -2.20 14.27
N ASP A 140 -8.60 -2.76 14.81
CA ASP A 140 -9.08 -4.08 14.41
C ASP A 140 -9.61 -4.07 12.95
N GLU A 141 -10.19 -2.95 12.47
CA GLU A 141 -10.54 -2.76 11.07
C GLU A 141 -9.31 -2.78 10.16
N ASP A 142 -8.20 -2.15 10.58
CA ASP A 142 -6.94 -2.20 9.83
C ASP A 142 -6.39 -3.63 9.79
N CYS A 143 -6.43 -4.36 10.91
CA CYS A 143 -6.06 -5.78 10.97
C CYS A 143 -6.91 -6.63 10.02
N ALA A 144 -8.23 -6.45 10.04
CA ALA A 144 -9.15 -7.20 9.20
C ALA A 144 -8.93 -6.92 7.70
N ALA A 145 -8.73 -5.65 7.35
CA ALA A 145 -8.45 -5.24 5.97
C ALA A 145 -7.13 -5.84 5.44
N TRP A 146 -6.08 -5.83 6.26
CA TRP A 146 -4.79 -6.43 5.91
C TRP A 146 -4.89 -7.94 5.66
N ILE A 147 -5.54 -8.66 6.56
CA ILE A 147 -5.73 -10.11 6.43
C ILE A 147 -6.65 -10.46 5.26
N HIS A 148 -7.70 -9.67 5.04
CA HIS A 148 -8.55 -9.84 3.87
C HIS A 148 -7.78 -9.65 2.55
N GLU A 149 -6.94 -8.65 2.46
CA GLU A 149 -6.10 -8.35 1.29
C GLU A 149 -5.16 -9.53 0.95
N LEU A 150 -4.48 -10.07 1.97
CA LEU A 150 -3.46 -11.10 1.76
C LEU A 150 -4.04 -12.52 1.60
N PHE A 151 -5.12 -12.85 2.32
CA PHE A 151 -5.60 -14.22 2.48
C PHE A 151 -7.07 -14.42 2.11
N ASN A 152 -7.79 -13.33 1.79
CA ASN A 152 -9.24 -13.34 1.59
C ASN A 152 -10.01 -13.95 2.77
N LEU A 153 -9.55 -13.67 4.00
CA LEU A 153 -10.17 -14.07 5.26
C LEU A 153 -10.78 -12.84 5.94
N ALA A 154 -11.98 -13.00 6.51
CA ALA A 154 -12.66 -11.92 7.23
C ALA A 154 -12.16 -11.74 8.68
N ASP A 155 -11.68 -12.82 9.30
CA ASP A 155 -11.23 -12.83 10.69
C ASP A 155 -9.70 -12.76 10.77
N PRO A 156 -9.11 -11.64 11.27
CA PRO A 156 -7.67 -11.51 11.42
C PRO A 156 -7.07 -12.41 12.50
N TRP A 157 -7.89 -12.93 13.39
CA TRP A 157 -7.50 -13.81 14.50
C TRP A 157 -7.68 -15.29 14.17
N SER A 158 -7.99 -15.63 12.91
CA SER A 158 -8.25 -17.00 12.48
C SER A 158 -7.07 -17.93 12.80
N PRO A 159 -7.33 -19.09 13.48
CA PRO A 159 -6.29 -20.06 13.84
C PRO A 159 -5.49 -20.60 12.64
N VAL A 160 -6.03 -20.50 11.44
CA VAL A 160 -5.33 -20.93 10.22
C VAL A 160 -4.07 -20.13 9.95
N LEU A 161 -3.96 -18.91 10.50
CA LEU A 161 -2.83 -18.00 10.24
C LEU A 161 -1.65 -18.18 11.20
N TYR A 162 -1.88 -18.81 12.35
CA TYR A 162 -0.92 -18.84 13.46
C TYR A 162 -0.63 -20.26 13.93
N ASP A 163 0.57 -20.46 14.44
CA ASP A 163 0.97 -21.69 15.11
C ASP A 163 0.55 -21.70 16.58
N MET A 164 0.38 -20.49 17.17
CA MET A 164 0.00 -20.29 18.56
C MET A 164 -0.87 -19.05 18.73
N ILE A 165 -1.99 -19.20 19.45
CA ILE A 165 -2.86 -18.09 19.85
C ILE A 165 -2.90 -18.02 21.38
N LEU A 166 -2.53 -16.87 21.94
CA LEU A 166 -2.44 -16.66 23.39
C LEU A 166 -3.51 -15.67 23.86
N PRO A 167 -4.50 -16.11 24.66
CA PRO A 167 -5.53 -15.22 25.22
C PRO A 167 -5.00 -14.51 26.47
N MET A 168 -4.46 -13.30 26.29
CA MET A 168 -3.74 -12.54 27.31
C MET A 168 -4.60 -12.04 28.49
N ASN A 169 -5.92 -12.11 28.39
CA ASN A 169 -6.84 -11.90 29.50
C ASN A 169 -6.97 -13.13 30.43
N LYS A 170 -6.50 -14.31 30.00
CA LYS A 170 -6.54 -15.57 30.75
C LYS A 170 -5.15 -16.12 31.06
N THR A 171 -4.17 -15.78 30.25
CA THR A 171 -2.77 -16.20 30.38
C THR A 171 -1.93 -15.03 30.90
N ASN A 172 -1.23 -15.21 31.99
CA ASN A 172 -0.33 -14.17 32.47
C ASN A 172 0.94 -14.10 31.57
N THR A 173 1.63 -12.96 31.62
CA THR A 173 2.78 -12.72 30.74
C THR A 173 3.90 -13.76 30.93
N THR A 174 4.20 -14.14 32.16
CA THR A 174 5.25 -15.14 32.46
C THR A 174 4.91 -16.50 31.87
N GLU A 175 3.67 -16.93 32.00
CA GLU A 175 3.17 -18.17 31.41
C GLU A 175 3.21 -18.12 29.87
N ALA A 176 2.78 -17.01 29.27
CA ALA A 176 2.83 -16.81 27.84
C ALA A 176 4.26 -16.93 27.29
N ILE A 177 5.23 -16.29 27.97
CA ILE A 177 6.64 -16.35 27.60
C ILE A 177 7.17 -17.79 27.71
N GLN A 178 6.86 -18.50 28.79
CA GLN A 178 7.29 -19.88 28.98
C GLN A 178 6.76 -20.78 27.86
N LEU A 179 5.48 -20.66 27.51
CA LEU A 179 4.89 -21.39 26.39
C LEU A 179 5.58 -21.09 25.06
N ILE A 180 5.93 -19.85 24.79
CA ILE A 180 6.68 -19.47 23.58
C ILE A 180 8.08 -20.10 23.58
N LEU A 181 8.82 -19.96 24.69
CA LEU A 181 10.18 -20.48 24.80
C LEU A 181 10.22 -22.02 24.67
N ASP A 182 9.23 -22.74 25.19
CA ASP A 182 9.15 -24.18 25.08
C ASP A 182 8.79 -24.63 23.66
N ASN A 183 7.97 -23.86 22.95
CA ASN A 183 7.71 -24.12 21.52
C ASN A 183 8.93 -23.87 20.65
N LEU A 184 9.76 -22.87 20.93
CA LEU A 184 10.99 -22.58 20.17
C LEU A 184 12.01 -23.73 20.19
N LYS A 185 11.96 -24.59 21.20
CA LYS A 185 12.86 -25.75 21.33
C LYS A 185 12.45 -26.94 20.46
N LYS A 186 11.25 -26.93 19.87
CA LYS A 186 10.73 -28.07 19.09
C LYS A 186 11.52 -28.25 17.80
N ASP A 187 11.82 -29.50 17.46
CA ASP A 187 12.63 -29.88 16.28
C ASP A 187 12.01 -29.36 14.97
N VAL A 188 10.68 -29.31 14.89
CA VAL A 188 9.95 -28.83 13.69
C VAL A 188 10.23 -27.36 13.36
N LEU A 189 10.63 -26.57 14.36
CA LEU A 189 10.99 -25.16 14.20
C LEU A 189 12.48 -24.94 13.98
N GLN A 190 13.31 -26.00 14.04
CA GLN A 190 14.74 -25.83 13.79
C GLN A 190 14.98 -25.56 12.31
N GLN A 191 15.89 -24.65 12.05
CA GLN A 191 16.29 -24.30 10.70
C GLN A 191 16.98 -25.46 10.00
N THR A 192 16.50 -25.81 8.81
CA THR A 192 17.06 -26.85 7.95
C THR A 192 17.59 -26.23 6.65
N GLU A 193 18.41 -26.99 5.91
CA GLU A 193 18.86 -26.56 4.58
C GLU A 193 17.66 -26.32 3.63
N SER A 194 16.63 -27.15 3.72
CA SER A 194 15.38 -26.97 2.94
C SER A 194 14.67 -25.68 3.31
N SER A 195 14.56 -25.35 4.61
CA SER A 195 13.89 -24.11 5.03
C SER A 195 14.69 -22.85 4.67
N ARG A 196 16.02 -22.93 4.61
CA ARG A 196 16.86 -21.84 4.07
C ARG A 196 16.64 -21.63 2.58
N LYS A 197 16.63 -22.71 1.80
CA LYS A 197 16.28 -22.62 0.37
C LYS A 197 14.93 -21.98 0.13
N THR A 198 13.95 -22.23 1.00
CA THR A 198 12.64 -21.57 0.90
C THR A 198 12.73 -20.07 1.18
N VAL A 199 13.65 -19.62 2.05
CA VAL A 199 13.92 -18.18 2.23
C VAL A 199 14.58 -17.59 0.98
N ASP A 200 15.54 -18.28 0.37
CA ASP A 200 16.18 -17.85 -0.88
C ASP A 200 15.14 -17.75 -2.02
N ASP A 201 14.25 -18.72 -2.12
CA ASP A 201 13.14 -18.71 -3.09
C ASP A 201 12.16 -17.56 -2.83
N PHE A 202 11.88 -17.25 -1.56
CA PHE A 202 11.09 -16.08 -1.20
C PHE A 202 11.79 -14.77 -1.59
N CYS A 203 13.09 -14.67 -1.36
CA CYS A 203 13.88 -13.51 -1.78
C CYS A 203 13.84 -13.33 -3.31
N LEU A 204 14.04 -14.41 -4.07
CA LEU A 204 13.95 -14.37 -5.53
C LEU A 204 12.56 -13.96 -6.01
N SER A 205 11.49 -14.51 -5.41
CA SER A 205 10.12 -14.13 -5.79
C SER A 205 9.83 -12.66 -5.50
N ALA A 206 10.31 -12.11 -4.37
CA ALA A 206 10.15 -10.70 -4.03
C ALA A 206 10.93 -9.77 -4.97
N GLN A 207 12.15 -10.15 -5.39
CA GLN A 207 12.92 -9.41 -6.39
C GLN A 207 12.20 -9.35 -7.74
N VAL A 208 11.65 -10.46 -8.20
CA VAL A 208 10.87 -10.52 -9.44
C VAL A 208 9.58 -9.70 -9.31
N GLU A 209 8.87 -9.78 -8.17
CA GLU A 209 7.66 -8.99 -7.91
C GLU A 209 7.95 -7.48 -7.97
N VAL A 210 9.07 -7.03 -7.40
CA VAL A 210 9.51 -5.63 -7.47
C VAL A 210 9.87 -5.24 -8.91
N ALA A 211 10.60 -6.08 -9.66
CA ALA A 211 10.94 -5.80 -11.05
C ALA A 211 9.68 -5.60 -11.90
N LEU A 212 8.69 -6.49 -11.76
CA LEU A 212 7.40 -6.38 -12.44
C LEU A 212 6.60 -5.14 -12.02
N ALA A 213 6.57 -4.85 -10.71
CA ALA A 213 5.86 -3.68 -10.18
C ALA A 213 6.45 -2.35 -10.66
N ASN A 214 7.78 -2.29 -10.89
CA ASN A 214 8.46 -1.12 -11.44
C ASN A 214 8.12 -0.87 -12.92
N GLU A 215 7.74 -1.91 -13.63
CA GLU A 215 7.23 -1.83 -15.02
C GLU A 215 5.69 -1.70 -15.07
N GLY A 216 5.04 -1.50 -13.92
CA GLY A 216 3.58 -1.30 -13.83
C GLY A 216 2.75 -2.59 -13.86
N HIS A 217 3.37 -3.76 -13.71
CA HIS A 217 2.68 -5.04 -13.71
C HIS A 217 2.32 -5.53 -12.31
N GLN A 218 1.14 -6.13 -12.18
CA GLN A 218 0.66 -6.77 -10.96
C GLN A 218 0.23 -8.21 -11.26
N VAL A 219 1.07 -9.16 -10.92
CA VAL A 219 0.80 -10.59 -11.05
C VAL A 219 1.29 -11.34 -9.81
N GLY A 220 0.75 -12.52 -9.56
CA GLY A 220 1.28 -13.40 -8.52
C GLY A 220 2.66 -13.93 -8.92
N VAL A 221 3.60 -13.93 -7.99
CA VAL A 221 4.96 -14.44 -8.20
C VAL A 221 5.27 -15.50 -7.16
N SER A 222 5.77 -16.64 -7.59
CA SER A 222 6.34 -17.67 -6.72
C SER A 222 7.62 -18.22 -7.33
N ALA A 223 8.56 -18.64 -6.49
CA ALA A 223 9.82 -19.21 -6.94
C ALA A 223 10.13 -20.52 -6.21
N ALA A 224 10.80 -21.45 -6.89
CA ALA A 224 11.30 -22.69 -6.33
C ALA A 224 12.59 -23.09 -7.05
N ASN A 225 13.74 -23.08 -6.35
CA ASN A 225 15.06 -23.46 -6.87
C ASN A 225 15.47 -22.71 -8.17
N GLY A 226 15.04 -21.46 -8.31
CA GLY A 226 15.29 -20.63 -9.48
C GLY A 226 14.25 -20.76 -10.61
N ALA A 227 13.26 -21.64 -10.48
CA ALA A 227 12.09 -21.66 -11.34
C ALA A 227 11.04 -20.66 -10.81
N VAL A 228 10.66 -19.69 -11.63
CA VAL A 228 9.70 -18.64 -11.28
C VAL A 228 8.38 -18.90 -12.01
N THR A 229 7.28 -18.89 -11.26
CA THR A 229 5.92 -18.99 -11.80
C THR A 229 5.21 -17.65 -11.65
N LEU A 230 4.76 -17.09 -12.77
CA LEU A 230 3.99 -15.84 -12.84
C LEU A 230 2.50 -16.17 -13.03
N THR A 231 1.68 -15.77 -12.05
CA THR A 231 0.23 -16.09 -12.05
C THR A 231 -0.58 -14.85 -12.43
N ILE A 232 -1.26 -14.92 -13.58
CA ILE A 232 -2.09 -13.84 -14.11
C ILE A 232 -3.51 -14.03 -13.60
N ASN A 233 -3.96 -13.17 -12.68
CA ASN A 233 -5.26 -13.27 -12.01
C ASN A 233 -6.37 -12.42 -12.64
N LYS A 234 -6.05 -11.51 -13.56
CA LYS A 234 -7.02 -10.61 -14.20
C LYS A 234 -7.14 -10.92 -15.68
N ASN A 235 -8.34 -10.78 -16.23
CA ASN A 235 -8.59 -11.02 -17.64
C ASN A 235 -7.82 -10.02 -18.53
N VAL A 236 -7.24 -10.50 -19.61
CA VAL A 236 -6.45 -9.70 -20.54
C VAL A 236 -6.78 -10.06 -21.99
N LEU A 237 -6.95 -9.06 -22.85
CA LEU A 237 -7.31 -9.27 -24.27
C LEU A 237 -6.21 -9.96 -25.08
N MET A 238 -4.94 -9.70 -24.75
CA MET A 238 -3.78 -10.26 -25.46
C MET A 238 -2.86 -11.02 -24.49
N LEU A 239 -3.33 -12.16 -23.99
CA LEU A 239 -2.61 -12.94 -22.98
C LEU A 239 -1.17 -13.27 -23.40
N SER A 240 -0.95 -13.78 -24.64
CA SER A 240 0.38 -14.16 -25.10
C SER A 240 1.37 -12.99 -25.17
N ARG A 241 0.90 -11.78 -25.45
CA ARG A 241 1.75 -10.57 -25.44
C ARG A 241 2.15 -10.21 -24.01
N LEU A 242 1.19 -10.23 -23.08
CA LEU A 242 1.47 -9.98 -21.66
C LEU A 242 2.45 -11.03 -21.11
N GLU A 243 2.25 -12.32 -21.42
CA GLU A 243 3.16 -13.39 -20.98
C GLU A 243 4.59 -13.16 -21.47
N GLN A 244 4.78 -12.74 -22.72
CA GLN A 244 6.11 -12.42 -23.26
C GLN A 244 6.74 -11.22 -22.55
N GLU A 245 5.97 -10.17 -22.31
CA GLU A 245 6.42 -8.97 -21.59
C GLU A 245 6.84 -9.30 -20.15
N LEU A 246 5.99 -10.02 -19.41
CA LEU A 246 6.30 -10.45 -18.04
C LEU A 246 7.56 -11.34 -17.98
N LYS A 247 7.71 -12.29 -18.92
CA LYS A 247 8.89 -13.15 -19.01
C LYS A 247 10.16 -12.33 -19.25
N SER A 248 10.13 -11.37 -20.18
CA SER A 248 11.30 -10.55 -20.50
C SER A 248 11.77 -9.70 -19.30
N ILE A 249 10.84 -9.23 -18.46
CA ILE A 249 11.16 -8.48 -17.24
C ILE A 249 11.75 -9.41 -16.18
N ALA A 250 11.14 -10.58 -15.97
CA ALA A 250 11.57 -11.52 -14.94
C ALA A 250 12.93 -12.18 -15.27
N GLU A 251 13.24 -12.38 -16.56
CA GLU A 251 14.49 -13.02 -17.02
C GLU A 251 15.74 -12.21 -16.64
N ILE A 252 15.62 -10.89 -16.51
CA ILE A 252 16.74 -10.00 -16.14
C ILE A 252 17.12 -10.14 -14.67
N VAL A 253 16.23 -10.68 -13.82
CA VAL A 253 16.46 -10.78 -12.38
C VAL A 253 17.49 -11.88 -12.08
N PRO A 254 18.59 -11.56 -11.36
CA PRO A 254 19.61 -12.55 -11.03
C PRO A 254 19.05 -13.74 -10.24
N GLY A 255 19.40 -14.95 -10.62
CA GLY A 255 18.94 -16.18 -9.97
C GLY A 255 17.73 -16.85 -10.64
N VAL A 256 17.06 -16.17 -11.55
CA VAL A 256 16.02 -16.76 -12.38
C VAL A 256 16.63 -17.70 -13.42
N LYS A 257 16.14 -18.94 -13.47
CA LYS A 257 16.61 -19.98 -14.41
C LYS A 257 15.52 -20.39 -15.41
N ILE A 258 14.30 -20.50 -14.95
CA ILE A 258 13.14 -20.93 -15.72
C ILE A 258 11.97 -20.01 -15.34
N ILE A 259 11.17 -19.61 -16.33
CA ILE A 259 9.97 -18.79 -16.11
C ILE A 259 8.78 -19.48 -16.76
N GLU A 260 7.77 -19.72 -15.95
CA GLU A 260 6.48 -20.23 -16.38
C GLU A 260 5.39 -19.19 -16.11
N THR A 261 4.41 -19.11 -17.00
CA THR A 261 3.22 -18.28 -16.82
C THR A 261 2.01 -19.18 -16.68
N CYS A 262 1.12 -18.85 -15.77
CA CYS A 262 -0.15 -19.55 -15.61
C CYS A 262 -1.30 -18.59 -15.33
N VAL A 263 -2.51 -19.04 -15.65
CA VAL A 263 -3.75 -18.30 -15.39
C VAL A 263 -4.25 -18.68 -13.99
N GLY A 264 -4.46 -17.69 -13.15
CA GLY A 264 -4.97 -17.89 -11.79
C GLY A 264 -6.49 -17.98 -11.73
N LYS A 265 -7.00 -18.33 -10.56
CA LYS A 265 -8.46 -18.50 -10.32
C LYS A 265 -9.28 -17.24 -10.57
N GLY A 266 -8.68 -16.06 -10.41
CA GLY A 266 -9.34 -14.76 -10.65
C GLY A 266 -9.45 -14.36 -12.11
N PHE A 267 -8.79 -15.05 -13.04
CA PHE A 267 -8.72 -14.67 -14.45
C PHE A 267 -10.10 -14.56 -15.15
N HIS A 268 -11.05 -15.38 -14.77
CA HIS A 268 -12.40 -15.40 -15.35
C HIS A 268 -13.39 -14.43 -14.68
N GLN A 269 -12.93 -13.62 -13.73
CA GLN A 269 -13.73 -12.56 -13.13
C GLN A 269 -13.76 -11.33 -14.05
N SER A 270 -14.73 -10.43 -13.86
CA SER A 270 -14.95 -9.26 -14.72
C SER A 270 -13.86 -8.18 -14.64
N ASP A 271 -12.83 -8.38 -13.85
CA ASP A 271 -11.75 -7.43 -13.64
C ASP A 271 -10.72 -7.51 -14.78
N ILE A 272 -10.52 -6.40 -15.49
CA ILE A 272 -9.59 -6.31 -16.63
C ILE A 272 -8.19 -5.97 -16.10
N TYR A 273 -7.19 -6.70 -16.59
CA TYR A 273 -5.78 -6.40 -16.32
C TYR A 273 -5.41 -5.02 -16.90
N ARG A 274 -4.82 -4.17 -16.08
CA ARG A 274 -4.26 -2.89 -16.51
C ARG A 274 -2.80 -2.81 -16.09
N LYS A 275 -1.95 -2.46 -17.06
CA LYS A 275 -0.59 -2.03 -16.77
C LYS A 275 -0.64 -0.60 -16.26
N PHE A 276 0.11 -0.29 -15.22
CA PHE A 276 0.27 1.09 -14.77
C PHE A 276 1.19 1.85 -15.74
N ASP A 277 0.71 2.97 -16.27
CA ASP A 277 1.51 3.83 -17.17
C ASP A 277 2.03 5.03 -16.40
N PHE A 278 3.34 5.12 -16.26
CA PHE A 278 4.02 6.23 -15.57
C PHE A 278 4.08 7.52 -16.42
N GLU A 279 3.79 7.45 -17.72
CA GLU A 279 3.83 8.62 -18.62
C GLU A 279 2.56 9.48 -18.54
N VAL A 280 1.45 8.92 -18.06
CA VAL A 280 0.19 9.65 -17.89
C VAL A 280 -0.10 9.92 -16.41
N PRO A 281 -0.78 11.05 -16.06
CA PRO A 281 -1.13 11.30 -14.68
C PRO A 281 -2.18 10.30 -14.19
N SER A 282 -1.87 9.63 -13.10
CA SER A 282 -2.72 8.59 -12.51
C SER A 282 -3.56 9.08 -11.34
N LYS A 283 -3.33 10.32 -10.88
CA LYS A 283 -4.02 10.96 -9.76
C LYS A 283 -4.55 12.34 -10.20
N VAL A 284 -5.59 12.35 -11.02
CA VAL A 284 -6.25 13.58 -11.47
C VAL A 284 -7.49 13.83 -10.63
N LEU A 285 -7.58 14.99 -9.96
CA LEU A 285 -8.78 15.43 -9.26
C LEU A 285 -9.57 16.39 -10.15
N LEU A 286 -10.80 16.04 -10.49
CA LEU A 286 -11.74 16.88 -11.22
C LEU A 286 -12.64 17.61 -10.23
N VAL A 287 -12.71 18.93 -10.32
CA VAL A 287 -13.49 19.78 -9.40
C VAL A 287 -14.42 20.69 -10.19
N ASP A 288 -15.71 20.44 -10.12
CA ASP A 288 -16.72 21.16 -10.89
C ASP A 288 -18.11 20.80 -10.35
N ASP A 289 -19.03 21.75 -10.24
CA ASP A 289 -20.38 21.53 -9.74
C ASP A 289 -21.34 20.94 -10.78
N GLU A 290 -20.97 21.00 -12.08
CA GLU A 290 -21.70 20.37 -13.17
C GLU A 290 -21.49 18.85 -13.21
N ARG A 291 -22.27 18.10 -12.43
CA ARG A 291 -22.09 16.65 -12.22
C ARG A 291 -22.01 15.83 -13.50
N GLU A 292 -22.86 16.08 -14.48
CA GLU A 292 -22.87 15.35 -15.76
C GLU A 292 -21.59 15.60 -16.57
N PHE A 293 -21.13 16.85 -16.57
CA PHE A 293 -19.89 17.22 -17.24
C PHE A 293 -18.69 16.49 -16.62
N VAL A 294 -18.55 16.56 -15.30
CA VAL A 294 -17.42 15.96 -14.58
C VAL A 294 -17.41 14.45 -14.70
N GLN A 295 -18.57 13.79 -14.62
CA GLN A 295 -18.64 12.34 -14.80
C GLN A 295 -18.24 11.93 -16.22
N THR A 296 -18.77 12.61 -17.24
CA THR A 296 -18.40 12.36 -18.63
C THR A 296 -16.90 12.59 -18.88
N LEU A 297 -16.34 13.66 -18.30
CA LEU A 297 -14.91 13.95 -18.41
C LEU A 297 -14.07 12.87 -17.71
N SER A 298 -14.45 12.45 -16.50
CA SER A 298 -13.81 11.36 -15.77
C SER A 298 -13.76 10.06 -16.60
N GLU A 299 -14.89 9.67 -17.20
CA GLU A 299 -14.95 8.47 -18.05
C GLU A 299 -14.02 8.58 -19.25
N ARG A 300 -13.97 9.75 -19.91
CA ARG A 300 -13.08 9.98 -21.05
C ARG A 300 -11.59 9.94 -20.67
N LEU A 301 -11.23 10.41 -19.46
CA LEU A 301 -9.86 10.32 -18.95
C LEU A 301 -9.50 8.88 -18.59
N ILE A 302 -10.42 8.14 -17.98
CA ILE A 302 -10.23 6.71 -17.67
C ILE A 302 -9.99 5.87 -18.93
N LEU A 303 -10.68 6.19 -20.04
CA LEU A 303 -10.46 5.53 -21.34
C LEU A 303 -9.06 5.83 -21.93
N ARG A 304 -8.35 6.83 -21.41
CA ARG A 304 -6.98 7.19 -21.76
C ARG A 304 -5.96 6.78 -20.70
N ASP A 305 -6.33 5.85 -19.84
CA ASP A 305 -5.52 5.34 -18.71
C ASP A 305 -5.14 6.41 -17.66
N MET A 306 -5.82 7.57 -17.65
CA MET A 306 -5.65 8.61 -16.66
C MET A 306 -6.58 8.37 -15.47
N GLY A 307 -6.02 8.08 -14.30
CA GLY A 307 -6.80 7.88 -13.07
C GLY A 307 -7.46 9.18 -12.61
N SER A 308 -8.78 9.21 -12.45
CA SER A 308 -9.50 10.40 -12.05
C SER A 308 -10.44 10.16 -10.87
N ALA A 309 -10.53 11.16 -10.00
CA ALA A 309 -11.50 11.29 -8.92
C ALA A 309 -12.26 12.61 -9.09
N VAL A 310 -13.43 12.70 -8.48
CA VAL A 310 -14.36 13.83 -8.69
C VAL A 310 -14.73 14.48 -7.36
N ALA A 311 -14.74 15.80 -7.31
CA ALA A 311 -15.34 16.62 -6.27
C ALA A 311 -16.34 17.60 -6.92
N PHE A 312 -17.44 17.90 -6.23
CA PHE A 312 -18.53 18.74 -6.78
C PHE A 312 -18.60 20.12 -6.14
N ASP A 313 -17.65 20.44 -5.26
CA ASP A 313 -17.53 21.73 -4.57
C ASP A 313 -16.11 21.92 -4.03
N GLY A 314 -15.79 23.18 -3.67
CA GLY A 314 -14.46 23.55 -3.20
C GLY A 314 -14.06 22.93 -1.86
N GLU A 315 -15.01 22.71 -0.93
CA GLU A 315 -14.71 22.11 0.38
C GLU A 315 -14.33 20.63 0.24
N SER A 316 -15.12 19.89 -0.53
CA SER A 316 -14.86 18.49 -0.87
C SER A 316 -13.53 18.35 -1.61
N ALA A 317 -13.21 19.27 -2.52
CA ALA A 317 -11.93 19.30 -3.23
C ALA A 317 -10.76 19.48 -2.28
N LEU A 318 -10.79 20.45 -1.37
CA LEU A 318 -9.73 20.69 -0.39
C LEU A 318 -9.53 19.50 0.57
N LYS A 319 -10.62 18.83 0.95
CA LYS A 319 -10.56 17.61 1.75
C LYS A 319 -9.84 16.49 0.99
N LEU A 320 -10.19 16.24 -0.28
CA LEU A 320 -9.55 15.23 -1.12
C LEU A 320 -8.08 15.57 -1.40
N VAL A 321 -7.74 16.83 -1.57
CA VAL A 321 -6.34 17.28 -1.69
C VAL A 321 -5.52 16.87 -0.48
N HIS A 322 -6.05 17.04 0.73
CA HIS A 322 -5.35 16.68 1.96
C HIS A 322 -5.26 15.17 2.18
N GLU A 323 -6.31 14.42 1.83
CA GLU A 323 -6.40 12.99 2.11
C GLU A 323 -5.74 12.12 1.04
N GLU A 324 -5.83 12.50 -0.24
CA GLU A 324 -5.50 11.65 -1.39
C GLU A 324 -4.25 12.13 -2.16
N GLU A 325 -3.78 13.36 -1.90
CA GLU A 325 -2.60 13.96 -2.54
C GLU A 325 -2.60 13.81 -4.07
N PRO A 326 -3.59 14.40 -4.79
CA PRO A 326 -3.62 14.32 -6.25
C PRO A 326 -2.37 14.96 -6.87
N GLU A 327 -1.98 14.49 -8.05
CA GLU A 327 -0.84 15.05 -8.78
C GLU A 327 -1.26 16.26 -9.63
N VAL A 328 -2.42 16.16 -10.26
CA VAL A 328 -3.01 17.21 -11.08
C VAL A 328 -4.45 17.47 -10.63
N MET A 329 -4.85 18.73 -10.59
CA MET A 329 -6.21 19.16 -10.36
C MET A 329 -6.73 19.89 -11.60
N ILE A 330 -7.92 19.52 -12.07
CA ILE A 330 -8.70 20.29 -13.03
C ILE A 330 -9.79 20.98 -12.22
N LEU A 331 -9.86 22.31 -12.29
CA LEU A 331 -10.66 23.13 -11.39
C LEU A 331 -11.52 24.13 -12.16
N ASP A 332 -12.82 24.08 -11.95
CA ASP A 332 -13.71 25.17 -12.37
C ASP A 332 -13.63 26.37 -11.41
N LEU A 333 -13.85 27.56 -11.93
CA LEU A 333 -13.85 28.80 -11.15
C LEU A 333 -15.21 29.08 -10.52
N LYS A 334 -16.28 28.81 -11.22
CA LYS A 334 -17.63 29.20 -10.83
C LYS A 334 -18.37 28.06 -10.17
N MET A 335 -18.15 27.87 -8.87
CA MET A 335 -18.79 26.84 -8.07
C MET A 335 -19.53 27.45 -6.87
N PRO A 336 -20.60 26.81 -6.38
CA PRO A 336 -21.25 27.22 -5.13
C PRO A 336 -20.30 27.05 -3.92
N GLY A 337 -20.39 27.95 -2.96
CA GLY A 337 -19.60 27.91 -1.73
C GLY A 337 -18.24 28.56 -1.90
N ILE A 338 -17.15 27.76 -1.80
CA ILE A 338 -15.79 28.25 -1.99
C ILE A 338 -15.50 28.43 -3.48
N ASP A 339 -15.17 29.65 -3.89
CA ASP A 339 -14.76 30.01 -5.25
C ASP A 339 -13.48 29.26 -5.68
N GLY A 340 -13.42 28.87 -6.95
CA GLY A 340 -12.26 28.15 -7.51
C GLY A 340 -10.93 28.91 -7.40
N ILE A 341 -10.92 30.25 -7.43
CA ILE A 341 -9.70 31.05 -7.20
C ILE A 341 -9.20 30.88 -5.76
N GLU A 342 -10.11 30.83 -4.79
CA GLU A 342 -9.77 30.57 -3.39
C GLU A 342 -9.29 29.14 -3.18
N VAL A 343 -9.90 28.14 -3.86
CA VAL A 343 -9.43 26.76 -3.86
C VAL A 343 -7.99 26.70 -4.39
N LEU A 344 -7.72 27.32 -5.55
CA LEU A 344 -6.39 27.39 -6.15
C LEU A 344 -5.36 27.97 -5.16
N ARG A 345 -5.70 29.09 -4.51
CA ARG A 345 -4.82 29.73 -3.54
C ARG A 345 -4.44 28.77 -2.40
N ARG A 346 -5.44 28.16 -1.74
CA ARG A 346 -5.22 27.23 -0.63
C ARG A 346 -4.42 26.00 -1.03
N VAL A 347 -4.69 25.45 -2.22
CA VAL A 347 -3.93 24.33 -2.76
C VAL A 347 -2.46 24.71 -2.96
N LYS A 348 -2.20 25.87 -3.56
CA LYS A 348 -0.82 26.33 -3.80
C LYS A 348 -0.07 26.72 -2.52
N GLU A 349 -0.77 27.18 -1.50
CA GLU A 349 -0.19 27.45 -0.17
C GLU A 349 0.15 26.18 0.60
N THR A 350 -0.73 25.17 0.59
CA THR A 350 -0.57 23.97 1.40
C THR A 350 0.18 22.85 0.68
N GLN A 351 -0.07 22.68 -0.63
CA GLN A 351 0.52 21.64 -1.47
C GLN A 351 0.96 22.20 -2.82
N PRO A 352 2.02 23.01 -2.87
CA PRO A 352 2.51 23.67 -4.10
C PRO A 352 2.94 22.68 -5.17
N GLY A 353 3.08 21.41 -4.79
CA GLY A 353 3.42 20.29 -5.67
C GLY A 353 2.33 19.91 -6.67
N ILE A 354 1.07 20.19 -6.38
CA ILE A 354 -0.05 19.86 -7.27
C ILE A 354 -0.08 20.82 -8.42
N GLU A 355 -0.10 20.32 -9.65
CA GLU A 355 -0.30 21.17 -10.83
C GLU A 355 -1.79 21.40 -11.06
N VAL A 356 -2.21 22.66 -11.11
CA VAL A 356 -3.62 23.04 -11.24
C VAL A 356 -3.90 23.58 -12.64
N ILE A 357 -4.84 22.94 -13.35
CA ILE A 357 -5.36 23.35 -14.66
C ILE A 357 -6.74 23.95 -14.42
N ILE A 358 -6.92 25.21 -14.76
CA ILE A 358 -8.24 25.84 -14.72
C ILE A 358 -9.02 25.46 -15.98
N LEU A 359 -10.28 25.04 -15.79
CA LEU A 359 -11.19 24.70 -16.88
C LEU A 359 -12.57 25.31 -16.58
N THR A 360 -12.87 26.44 -17.19
CA THR A 360 -14.07 27.21 -16.88
C THR A 360 -14.84 27.68 -18.11
N GLY A 361 -16.16 27.73 -18.01
CA GLY A 361 -17.04 28.30 -19.05
C GLY A 361 -17.23 29.83 -18.95
N HIS A 362 -16.90 30.42 -17.80
CA HIS A 362 -17.25 31.81 -17.48
C HIS A 362 -16.10 32.55 -16.79
N GLY A 363 -14.93 32.60 -17.42
CA GLY A 363 -13.79 33.34 -16.89
C GLY A 363 -13.49 34.61 -17.67
N SER A 364 -13.13 35.70 -16.97
CA SER A 364 -12.62 36.93 -17.55
C SER A 364 -11.09 36.84 -17.78
N GLU A 365 -10.53 37.76 -18.57
CA GLU A 365 -9.07 37.87 -18.72
C GLU A 365 -8.38 38.21 -17.38
N THR A 366 -9.06 38.98 -16.52
CA THR A 366 -8.61 39.25 -15.15
C THR A 366 -8.57 38.01 -14.27
N ASP A 367 -9.53 37.09 -14.41
CA ASP A 367 -9.51 35.80 -13.69
C ASP A 367 -8.34 34.94 -14.16
N ARG A 368 -8.09 34.94 -15.47
CA ARG A 368 -6.97 34.22 -16.07
C ARG A 368 -5.62 34.72 -15.53
N GLU A 369 -5.41 36.05 -15.55
CA GLU A 369 -4.19 36.67 -15.02
C GLU A 369 -4.02 36.33 -13.52
N THR A 370 -5.09 36.41 -12.74
CA THR A 370 -5.10 36.07 -11.32
C THR A 370 -4.73 34.61 -11.08
N CYS A 371 -5.34 33.68 -11.81
CA CYS A 371 -5.02 32.25 -11.69
C CYS A 371 -3.56 31.93 -12.07
N MET A 372 -3.06 32.53 -13.16
CA MET A 372 -1.68 32.32 -13.57
C MET A 372 -0.68 32.90 -12.55
N ASN A 373 -0.98 34.07 -11.97
CA ASN A 373 -0.17 34.66 -10.91
C ASN A 373 -0.17 33.84 -9.62
N LEU A 374 -1.26 33.15 -9.31
CA LEU A 374 -1.38 32.21 -8.20
C LEU A 374 -0.66 30.88 -8.47
N GLY A 375 -0.13 30.66 -9.67
CA GLY A 375 0.64 29.48 -10.02
C GLY A 375 -0.18 28.34 -10.67
N ALA A 376 -1.31 28.66 -11.32
CA ALA A 376 -1.97 27.70 -12.19
C ALA A 376 -1.04 27.25 -13.31
N PHE A 377 -1.10 25.96 -13.67
CA PHE A 377 -0.30 25.39 -14.74
C PHE A 377 -0.80 25.80 -16.14
N ALA A 378 -2.11 25.80 -16.30
CA ALA A 378 -2.78 26.19 -17.53
C ALA A 378 -4.18 26.75 -17.24
N TYR A 379 -4.70 27.51 -18.20
CA TYR A 379 -6.07 28.04 -18.19
C TYR A 379 -6.76 27.69 -19.50
N LEU A 380 -7.82 26.89 -19.44
CA LEU A 380 -8.60 26.39 -20.56
C LEU A 380 -10.05 26.85 -20.44
N GLN A 381 -10.71 27.06 -21.59
CA GLN A 381 -12.13 27.41 -21.64
C GLN A 381 -12.98 26.21 -22.04
N LYS A 382 -14.18 26.09 -21.43
CA LYS A 382 -15.22 25.15 -21.85
C LYS A 382 -15.95 25.75 -23.08
N PRO A 383 -16.32 24.92 -24.10
CA PRO A 383 -16.01 23.49 -24.23
C PRO A 383 -14.55 23.25 -24.62
N VAL A 384 -13.91 22.28 -23.96
CA VAL A 384 -12.51 21.91 -24.24
C VAL A 384 -12.47 20.64 -25.08
N ASP A 385 -11.57 20.63 -26.06
CA ASP A 385 -11.24 19.41 -26.78
C ASP A 385 -10.49 18.46 -25.83
N ILE A 386 -10.93 17.20 -25.81
CA ILE A 386 -10.34 16.19 -24.90
C ILE A 386 -8.87 15.91 -25.23
N ASP A 387 -8.46 16.06 -26.46
CA ASP A 387 -7.07 15.82 -26.87
C ASP A 387 -6.17 16.97 -26.41
N ILE A 388 -6.65 18.23 -26.48
CA ILE A 388 -5.96 19.40 -25.89
C ILE A 388 -5.81 19.25 -24.38
N LEU A 389 -6.87 18.82 -23.71
CA LEU A 389 -6.82 18.58 -22.26
C LEU A 389 -5.86 17.44 -21.90
N SER A 390 -5.89 16.34 -22.65
CA SER A 390 -4.98 15.19 -22.44
C SER A 390 -3.52 15.59 -22.63
N ASP A 391 -3.20 16.37 -23.65
CA ASP A 391 -1.85 16.88 -23.88
C ASP A 391 -1.39 17.86 -22.78
N THR A 392 -2.31 18.67 -22.25
CA THR A 392 -2.04 19.56 -21.13
C THR A 392 -1.75 18.78 -19.86
N LEU A 393 -2.52 17.70 -19.60
CA LEU A 393 -2.30 16.79 -18.48
C LEU A 393 -0.95 16.05 -18.57
N LYS A 394 -0.56 15.58 -19.76
CA LYS A 394 0.76 14.96 -19.98
C LYS A 394 1.90 15.93 -19.68
N LYS A 395 1.82 17.17 -20.17
CA LYS A 395 2.81 18.23 -19.87
C LYS A 395 2.90 18.55 -18.38
N ALA A 396 1.75 18.57 -17.68
CA ALA A 396 1.73 18.75 -16.23
C ALA A 396 2.44 17.57 -15.53
N ASN A 397 2.18 16.33 -15.98
CA ASN A 397 2.84 15.13 -15.44
C ASN A 397 4.37 15.17 -15.71
N GLU A 398 4.82 15.52 -16.91
CA GLU A 398 6.24 15.68 -17.22
C GLU A 398 6.94 16.64 -16.24
N LYS A 399 6.32 17.79 -15.96
CA LYS A 399 6.84 18.76 -14.99
C LYS A 399 6.96 18.15 -13.59
N ILE A 400 5.95 17.37 -13.16
CA ILE A 400 5.95 16.68 -11.88
C ILE A 400 7.09 15.64 -11.83
N GLN A 401 7.25 14.82 -12.87
CA GLN A 401 8.30 13.81 -12.95
C GLN A 401 9.72 14.42 -12.92
N ILE A 402 9.93 15.52 -13.65
CA ILE A 402 11.20 16.25 -13.60
C ILE A 402 11.49 16.77 -12.19
N ARG A 403 10.48 17.27 -11.48
CA ARG A 403 10.64 17.74 -10.09
C ARG A 403 10.95 16.57 -9.14
N LYS A 404 10.24 15.46 -9.24
CA LYS A 404 10.49 14.24 -8.43
C LYS A 404 11.91 13.73 -8.62
N LYS A 405 12.41 13.66 -9.85
CA LYS A 405 13.82 13.28 -10.15
C LYS A 405 14.86 14.23 -9.55
N LYS A 406 14.57 15.54 -9.47
CA LYS A 406 15.49 16.52 -8.87
C LYS A 406 15.53 16.47 -7.34
N THR A 407 14.42 16.07 -6.69
CA THR A 407 14.32 15.97 -5.24
C THR A 407 14.73 14.60 -4.68
N GLY A 408 15.11 13.64 -5.55
CA GLY A 408 15.50 12.28 -5.13
C GLY A 408 14.32 11.42 -4.64
N VAL A 409 13.10 11.89 -4.87
CA VAL A 409 11.86 11.14 -4.57
C VAL A 409 11.36 10.62 -5.92
N ALA A 410 11.78 9.43 -6.29
CA ALA A 410 11.32 8.73 -7.50
C ALA A 410 10.49 7.49 -7.11
#